data_82b05e22e81b91dc4713ce679ad17ebe
#
_entry.id   82b05e22e81b91dc4713ce679ad17ebe
#
_cell.length_a   1.000
_cell.length_b   1.000
_cell.length_c   1.000
_cell.angle_alpha   90.00
_cell.angle_beta   90.00
_cell.angle_gamma   90.00
#
_symmetry.space_group_name_H-M   'P 1'
#
loop_
_entity.id
_entity.type
_entity.pdbx_description
1 polymer ?
#
loop_
_entity_poly.entity_id
_entity_poly.type
_entity_poly.pdbx_seq_one_letter_code
_entity_poly.pdbx_strand_id
1 'polypeptide(L)'
;MAISRAQLLKELLPGLNALFGLEYARYGEEHKEIFETETSERSFEEETKLSGFSAAPVKNEGSAIAYDNAQEAWTARYNHETIALGFSLTEEAIEDNLYDSLSGRYTKALARAMAYTKQVKAANILNNAFTAGYTYGDGQTLCSTAHPLVSGGTNSNTPSVQADLNETSLENAVIQIAAWTDERGLLIAAKPKKLVIPPPLQFVATRLLETELRVGTADNDINAIKNNGSIPDGYTVNHFLTDTNAWFLTTDVPNGLKHFVRSPLAQTMDGDFDTGNVRYKSRERYSFGFSDPLGMFASPGA
;
A
#
# COMPACT_ATOMS: atom_id res chain seq x y z
N MET A 1 42.73 21.99 24.26
CA MET A 1 42.55 21.28 23.00
C MET A 1 41.26 21.83 22.38
N ALA A 2 41.36 22.55 21.27
CA ALA A 2 40.14 22.97 20.57
C ALA A 2 39.52 21.73 19.89
N ILE A 3 38.33 21.37 20.28
CA ILE A 3 37.54 20.32 19.60
C ILE A 3 37.27 20.83 18.19
N SER A 4 37.80 20.14 17.19
CA SER A 4 37.57 20.57 15.80
C SER A 4 36.11 20.35 15.44
N ARG A 5 35.50 21.26 14.68
CA ARG A 5 34.15 21.19 14.15
C ARG A 5 33.84 19.84 13.45
N ALA A 6 34.83 19.30 12.73
CA ALA A 6 34.75 18.00 12.09
C ALA A 6 34.63 16.84 13.09
N GLN A 7 35.16 16.99 14.28
CA GLN A 7 35.10 15.98 15.34
C GLN A 7 33.72 16.00 16.04
N LEU A 8 33.17 17.19 16.28
CA LEU A 8 31.82 17.38 16.81
C LEU A 8 30.77 16.77 15.86
N LEU A 9 30.87 17.02 14.55
CA LEU A 9 29.97 16.45 13.54
C LEU A 9 30.02 14.91 13.53
N LYS A 10 31.20 14.32 13.65
CA LYS A 10 31.38 12.86 13.67
C LYS A 10 30.77 12.19 14.91
N GLU A 11 30.80 12.86 16.05
CA GLU A 11 30.25 12.32 17.31
C GLU A 11 28.73 12.53 17.41
N LEU A 12 28.20 13.63 16.88
CA LEU A 12 26.77 13.98 16.92
C LEU A 12 25.94 13.10 15.97
N LEU A 13 26.44 12.82 14.78
CA LEU A 13 25.70 12.11 13.73
C LEU A 13 25.18 10.72 14.15
N PRO A 14 25.98 9.85 14.80
CA PRO A 14 25.49 8.53 15.22
C PRO A 14 24.34 8.63 16.23
N GLY A 15 24.42 9.59 17.17
CA GLY A 15 23.37 9.81 18.17
C GLY A 15 22.06 10.29 17.53
N LEU A 16 22.13 11.23 16.60
CA LEU A 16 20.95 11.72 15.87
C LEU A 16 20.34 10.65 14.98
N ASN A 17 21.17 9.85 14.30
CA ASN A 17 20.69 8.75 13.48
C ASN A 17 19.99 7.65 14.32
N ALA A 18 20.54 7.30 15.47
CA ALA A 18 19.91 6.36 16.39
C ALA A 18 18.56 6.88 16.91
N LEU A 19 18.51 8.15 17.30
CA LEU A 19 17.28 8.81 17.76
C LEU A 19 16.23 8.90 16.65
N PHE A 20 16.65 9.21 15.44
CA PHE A 20 15.79 9.23 14.26
C PHE A 20 15.19 7.83 14.01
N GLY A 21 16.04 6.79 14.00
CA GLY A 21 15.60 5.42 13.77
C GLY A 21 14.58 4.93 14.81
N LEU A 22 14.82 5.22 16.09
CA LEU A 22 13.89 4.90 17.17
C LEU A 22 12.54 5.58 17.02
N GLU A 23 12.55 6.86 16.70
CA GLU A 23 11.28 7.62 16.54
C GLU A 23 10.57 7.25 15.25
N TYR A 24 11.30 6.99 14.16
CA TYR A 24 10.71 6.52 12.90
C TYR A 24 10.03 5.15 13.07
N ALA A 25 10.69 4.21 13.72
CA ALA A 25 10.14 2.88 13.99
C ALA A 25 8.92 2.89 14.94
N ARG A 26 8.77 3.95 15.75
CA ARG A 26 7.61 4.11 16.63
C ARG A 26 6.31 4.32 15.87
N TYR A 27 6.36 4.88 14.66
CA TYR A 27 5.22 4.98 13.77
C TYR A 27 5.07 3.65 13.04
N GLY A 28 3.97 2.94 13.28
CA GLY A 28 3.65 1.70 12.60
C GLY A 28 3.67 1.86 11.08
N GLU A 29 4.24 0.89 10.39
CA GLU A 29 4.29 0.89 8.93
C GLU A 29 3.03 0.22 8.35
N GLU A 30 1.87 0.88 8.52
CA GLU A 30 0.55 0.35 8.09
C GLU A 30 0.52 -0.02 6.59
N HIS A 31 1.31 0.67 5.78
CA HIS A 31 1.41 0.39 4.35
C HIS A 31 1.96 -1.01 4.04
N LYS A 32 2.81 -1.59 4.90
CA LYS A 32 3.36 -2.95 4.71
C LYS A 32 2.32 -4.05 4.83
N GLU A 33 1.22 -3.77 5.52
CA GLU A 33 0.10 -4.68 5.66
C GLU A 33 -0.74 -4.79 4.37
N ILE A 34 -0.54 -3.85 3.44
CA ILE A 34 -1.39 -3.65 2.26
C ILE A 34 -0.58 -3.82 0.97
N PHE A 35 0.63 -3.29 0.93
CA PHE A 35 1.48 -3.25 -0.25
C PHE A 35 2.61 -4.27 -0.18
N GLU A 36 2.83 -4.99 -1.27
CA GLU A 36 4.02 -5.80 -1.46
C GLU A 36 5.22 -4.89 -1.74
N THR A 37 6.30 -5.05 -0.98
CA THR A 37 7.48 -4.17 -1.10
C THR A 37 8.56 -4.85 -1.92
N GLU A 38 8.99 -4.17 -2.99
CA GLU A 38 10.07 -4.57 -3.88
C GLU A 38 11.15 -3.47 -3.95
N THR A 39 12.36 -3.86 -4.34
CA THR A 39 13.46 -2.94 -4.58
C THR A 39 13.60 -2.61 -6.06
N SER A 40 13.94 -1.36 -6.38
CA SER A 40 14.17 -0.90 -7.74
C SER A 40 15.57 -0.31 -7.89
N GLU A 41 16.19 -0.53 -9.04
CA GLU A 41 17.47 0.08 -9.42
C GLU A 41 17.34 1.12 -10.54
N ARG A 42 16.13 1.29 -11.08
CA ARG A 42 15.84 2.18 -12.21
C ARG A 42 15.24 3.51 -11.76
N SER A 43 15.04 4.42 -12.68
CA SER A 43 14.40 5.71 -12.43
C SER A 43 12.88 5.59 -12.31
N PHE A 44 12.30 4.58 -12.94
CA PHE A 44 10.91 4.16 -12.92
C PHE A 44 10.85 2.65 -13.11
N GLU A 45 9.77 2.00 -12.71
CA GLU A 45 9.48 0.62 -13.02
C GLU A 45 8.24 0.52 -13.90
N GLU A 46 8.24 -0.46 -14.78
CA GLU A 46 7.11 -0.79 -15.65
C GLU A 46 6.79 -2.28 -15.51
N GLU A 47 5.53 -2.57 -15.22
CA GLU A 47 5.01 -3.92 -15.14
C GLU A 47 3.96 -4.13 -16.22
N THR A 48 4.23 -5.05 -17.13
CA THR A 48 3.30 -5.39 -18.21
C THR A 48 2.51 -6.63 -17.81
N LYS A 49 1.19 -6.52 -17.82
CA LYS A 49 0.29 -7.66 -17.63
C LYS A 49 0.18 -8.46 -18.92
N LEU A 50 0.33 -9.78 -18.81
CA LEU A 50 0.18 -10.72 -19.92
C LEU A 50 -1.18 -11.40 -19.86
N SER A 51 -1.80 -11.62 -21.01
CA SER A 51 -3.13 -12.23 -21.10
C SER A 51 -3.18 -13.73 -20.77
N GLY A 52 -2.01 -14.40 -20.69
CA GLY A 52 -1.99 -15.85 -20.56
C GLY A 52 -2.47 -16.57 -21.83
N PHE A 53 -2.90 -17.83 -21.67
CA PHE A 53 -3.39 -18.71 -22.74
C PHE A 53 -4.85 -19.06 -22.51
N SER A 54 -5.54 -19.46 -23.59
CA SER A 54 -6.89 -20.01 -23.53
C SER A 54 -6.91 -21.40 -22.89
N ALA A 55 -8.08 -21.91 -22.57
CA ALA A 55 -8.21 -23.28 -22.04
C ALA A 55 -7.64 -24.32 -23.02
N ALA A 56 -6.81 -25.22 -22.48
CA ALA A 56 -6.20 -26.27 -23.30
C ALA A 56 -7.28 -27.21 -23.88
N PRO A 57 -7.34 -27.39 -25.22
CA PRO A 57 -8.28 -28.33 -25.83
C PRO A 57 -7.87 -29.77 -25.62
N VAL A 58 -8.83 -30.69 -25.64
CA VAL A 58 -8.56 -32.11 -25.60
C VAL A 58 -7.83 -32.54 -26.90
N LYS A 59 -6.66 -33.17 -26.75
CA LYS A 59 -5.92 -33.73 -27.87
C LYS A 59 -6.37 -35.15 -28.14
N ASN A 60 -6.87 -35.40 -29.36
CA ASN A 60 -7.16 -36.76 -29.82
C ASN A 60 -5.87 -37.50 -30.26
N GLU A 61 -5.91 -38.81 -30.18
CA GLU A 61 -4.79 -39.65 -30.66
C GLU A 61 -4.49 -39.39 -32.14
N GLY A 62 -3.21 -39.19 -32.48
CA GLY A 62 -2.77 -38.89 -33.84
C GLY A 62 -2.98 -37.44 -34.32
N SER A 63 -3.66 -36.60 -33.58
CA SER A 63 -3.81 -35.15 -33.91
C SER A 63 -2.60 -34.32 -33.44
N ALA A 64 -2.36 -33.18 -34.12
CA ALA A 64 -1.38 -32.19 -33.68
C ALA A 64 -1.84 -31.50 -32.38
N ILE A 65 -0.87 -30.97 -31.60
CA ILE A 65 -1.17 -30.07 -30.49
C ILE A 65 -1.67 -28.71 -31.00
N ALA A 66 -2.55 -28.08 -30.25
CA ALA A 66 -2.93 -26.70 -30.51
C ALA A 66 -1.83 -25.74 -29.99
N TYR A 67 -1.58 -24.68 -30.74
CA TYR A 67 -0.71 -23.58 -30.34
C TYR A 67 -1.56 -22.34 -30.09
N ASP A 68 -1.31 -21.63 -28.97
CA ASP A 68 -1.96 -20.39 -28.65
C ASP A 68 -0.91 -19.30 -28.40
N ASN A 69 -1.27 -18.03 -28.59
CA ASN A 69 -0.38 -16.89 -28.44
C ASN A 69 -0.84 -16.03 -27.26
N ALA A 70 0.05 -15.81 -26.29
CA ALA A 70 -0.15 -14.79 -25.27
C ALA A 70 -0.02 -13.39 -25.89
N GLN A 71 -0.79 -12.45 -25.35
CA GLN A 71 -0.77 -11.04 -25.75
C GLN A 71 -0.44 -10.17 -24.52
N GLU A 72 0.23 -9.05 -24.76
CA GLU A 72 0.37 -8.01 -23.74
C GLU A 72 -0.96 -7.29 -23.58
N ALA A 73 -1.42 -7.12 -22.34
CA ALA A 73 -2.65 -6.41 -22.01
C ALA A 73 -2.36 -4.92 -21.85
N TRP A 74 -1.84 -4.53 -20.69
CA TRP A 74 -1.46 -3.15 -20.40
C TRP A 74 -0.22 -3.09 -19.53
N THR A 75 0.37 -1.88 -19.44
CA THR A 75 1.57 -1.64 -18.67
C THR A 75 1.30 -0.61 -17.59
N ALA A 76 1.55 -0.98 -16.34
CA ALA A 76 1.54 -0.08 -15.19
C ALA A 76 2.93 0.55 -15.02
N ARG A 77 3.00 1.87 -14.88
CA ARG A 77 4.25 2.61 -14.71
C ARG A 77 4.33 3.26 -13.34
N TYR A 78 5.43 3.01 -12.65
CA TYR A 78 5.74 3.53 -11.32
C TYR A 78 6.84 4.58 -11.40
N ASN A 79 6.51 5.84 -11.23
CA ASN A 79 7.49 6.91 -11.20
C ASN A 79 7.99 7.14 -9.77
N HIS A 80 9.29 6.97 -9.53
CA HIS A 80 9.86 7.15 -8.20
C HIS A 80 9.97 8.62 -7.83
N GLU A 81 9.38 8.99 -6.71
CA GLU A 81 9.46 10.32 -6.14
C GLU A 81 10.52 10.40 -5.05
N THR A 82 11.21 11.52 -4.98
CA THR A 82 12.18 11.78 -3.92
C THR A 82 11.51 12.57 -2.82
N ILE A 83 11.48 12.02 -1.62
CA ILE A 83 11.00 12.67 -0.41
C ILE A 83 12.21 13.03 0.43
N ALA A 84 12.34 14.30 0.75
CA ALA A 84 13.45 14.80 1.54
C ALA A 84 12.99 15.98 2.42
N LEU A 85 13.51 16.00 3.63
CA LEU A 85 13.31 17.08 4.58
C LEU A 85 14.56 17.23 5.44
N GLY A 86 14.85 18.41 5.92
CA GLY A 86 15.98 18.66 6.78
C GLY A 86 15.78 19.89 7.65
N PHE A 87 16.69 20.07 8.60
CA PHE A 87 16.78 21.26 9.44
C PHE A 87 18.24 21.74 9.54
N SER A 88 18.43 22.98 9.92
CA SER A 88 19.73 23.55 10.20
C SER A 88 19.82 24.02 11.66
N LEU A 89 21.01 23.90 12.22
CA LEU A 89 21.37 24.48 13.51
C LEU A 89 22.37 25.60 13.24
N THR A 90 22.17 26.77 13.84
CA THR A 90 23.07 27.89 13.71
C THR A 90 24.36 27.69 14.52
N GLU A 91 25.43 28.36 14.12
CA GLU A 91 26.70 28.30 14.82
C GLU A 91 26.58 28.78 16.27
N GLU A 92 25.84 29.87 16.49
CA GLU A 92 25.59 30.46 17.81
C GLU A 92 24.83 29.46 18.74
N ALA A 93 23.83 28.74 18.20
CA ALA A 93 23.10 27.76 18.98
C ALA A 93 23.99 26.57 19.38
N ILE A 94 25.01 26.27 18.60
CA ILE A 94 26.01 25.24 18.91
C ILE A 94 26.99 25.75 19.98
N GLU A 95 27.47 26.99 19.87
CA GLU A 95 28.38 27.62 20.85
C GLU A 95 27.72 27.77 22.22
N ASP A 96 26.44 28.15 22.27
CA ASP A 96 25.66 28.31 23.51
C ASP A 96 25.19 26.96 24.11
N ASN A 97 25.64 25.83 23.58
CA ASN A 97 25.28 24.47 24.04
C ASN A 97 23.78 24.18 24.09
N LEU A 98 22.98 24.87 23.27
CA LEU A 98 21.54 24.66 23.15
C LEU A 98 21.19 23.46 22.23
N TYR A 99 22.19 22.91 21.54
CA TYR A 99 21.99 21.89 20.49
C TYR A 99 21.48 20.55 21.02
N ASP A 100 21.81 20.12 22.23
CA ASP A 100 21.42 18.81 22.76
C ASP A 100 19.90 18.63 22.86
N SER A 101 19.21 19.62 23.38
CA SER A 101 17.76 19.56 23.52
C SER A 101 17.01 19.87 22.22
N LEU A 102 17.54 20.82 21.41
CA LEU A 102 16.91 21.25 20.16
C LEU A 102 17.13 20.23 19.05
N SER A 103 18.35 19.74 18.85
CA SER A 103 18.65 18.75 17.82
C SER A 103 17.84 17.46 18.03
N GLY A 104 17.72 16.99 19.26
CA GLY A 104 16.92 15.82 19.59
C GLY A 104 15.40 16.03 19.27
N ARG A 105 14.85 17.21 19.58
CA ARG A 105 13.46 17.53 19.26
C ARG A 105 13.21 17.65 17.76
N TYR A 106 14.09 18.32 17.03
CA TYR A 106 13.97 18.47 15.57
C TYR A 106 14.19 17.15 14.84
N THR A 107 15.10 16.29 15.32
CA THR A 107 15.29 14.95 14.76
C THR A 107 14.05 14.07 14.91
N LYS A 108 13.40 14.11 16.08
CA LYS A 108 12.11 13.41 16.30
C LYS A 108 11.00 13.96 15.41
N ALA A 109 10.91 15.29 15.28
CA ALA A 109 9.93 15.92 14.40
C ALA A 109 10.17 15.56 12.92
N LEU A 110 11.44 15.52 12.48
CA LEU A 110 11.82 15.11 11.14
C LEU A 110 11.44 13.66 10.87
N ALA A 111 11.76 12.74 11.78
CA ALA A 111 11.41 11.33 11.67
C ALA A 111 9.89 11.13 11.53
N ARG A 112 9.12 11.83 12.37
CA ARG A 112 7.66 11.83 12.31
C ARG A 112 7.13 12.34 10.98
N ALA A 113 7.66 13.45 10.47
CA ALA A 113 7.24 14.04 9.20
C ALA A 113 7.52 13.10 8.02
N MET A 114 8.68 12.44 7.98
CA MET A 114 9.02 11.48 6.94
C MET A 114 8.11 10.24 7.00
N ALA A 115 7.89 9.65 8.18
CA ALA A 115 6.98 8.52 8.36
C ALA A 115 5.55 8.89 7.95
N TYR A 116 5.03 10.03 8.40
CA TYR A 116 3.70 10.54 8.04
C TYR A 116 3.53 10.66 6.53
N THR A 117 4.48 11.29 5.83
CA THR A 117 4.42 11.48 4.38
C THR A 117 4.35 10.15 3.64
N LYS A 118 5.12 9.15 4.08
CA LYS A 118 5.09 7.81 3.48
C LYS A 118 3.72 7.15 3.64
N GLN A 119 3.15 7.18 4.84
CA GLN A 119 1.83 6.60 5.10
C GLN A 119 0.73 7.29 4.29
N VAL A 120 0.74 8.63 4.25
CA VAL A 120 -0.23 9.40 3.45
C VAL A 120 -0.12 9.07 1.96
N LYS A 121 1.11 8.96 1.41
CA LYS A 121 1.30 8.58 0.01
C LYS A 121 0.79 7.17 -0.30
N ALA A 122 1.01 6.21 0.59
CA ALA A 122 0.46 4.88 0.47
C ALA A 122 -1.08 4.89 0.53
N ALA A 123 -1.64 5.55 1.55
CA ALA A 123 -3.09 5.64 1.71
C ALA A 123 -3.78 6.38 0.55
N ASN A 124 -3.10 7.33 -0.11
CA ASN A 124 -3.66 8.05 -1.25
C ASN A 124 -4.00 7.16 -2.45
N ILE A 125 -3.36 6.01 -2.60
CA ILE A 125 -3.77 5.02 -3.62
C ILE A 125 -5.18 4.53 -3.33
N LEU A 126 -5.49 4.25 -2.06
CA LEU A 126 -6.82 3.80 -1.62
C LEU A 126 -7.83 4.95 -1.57
N ASN A 127 -7.43 6.12 -1.07
CA ASN A 127 -8.28 7.32 -1.01
C ASN A 127 -8.77 7.75 -2.40
N ASN A 128 -7.97 7.49 -3.43
CA ASN A 128 -8.32 7.80 -4.82
C ASN A 128 -8.79 6.57 -5.61
N ALA A 129 -9.08 5.44 -4.93
CA ALA A 129 -9.45 4.19 -5.59
C ALA A 129 -10.67 4.30 -6.52
N PHE A 130 -11.58 5.23 -6.24
CA PHE A 130 -12.80 5.49 -7.00
C PHE A 130 -12.77 6.82 -7.76
N THR A 131 -11.68 7.61 -7.61
CA THR A 131 -11.63 8.98 -8.15
C THR A 131 -11.23 8.97 -9.62
N ALA A 132 -12.10 9.48 -10.47
CA ALA A 132 -11.83 9.63 -11.91
C ALA A 132 -10.55 10.45 -12.15
N GLY A 133 -9.67 9.97 -13.05
CA GLY A 133 -8.40 10.60 -13.36
C GLY A 133 -7.18 9.99 -12.63
N TYR A 134 -7.39 9.22 -11.57
CA TYR A 134 -6.33 8.41 -10.94
C TYR A 134 -6.33 7.01 -11.54
N THR A 135 -5.91 6.93 -12.81
CA THR A 135 -5.90 5.70 -13.61
C THR A 135 -4.49 5.16 -13.76
N TYR A 136 -4.39 3.85 -13.92
CA TYR A 136 -3.13 3.16 -14.23
C TYR A 136 -3.24 2.41 -15.56
N GLY A 137 -2.43 1.40 -15.77
CA GLY A 137 -2.18 0.74 -17.04
C GLY A 137 -3.41 0.43 -17.91
N ASP A 138 -4.52 0.00 -17.33
CA ASP A 138 -5.77 -0.31 -18.03
C ASP A 138 -6.67 0.92 -18.33
N GLY A 139 -6.24 2.10 -17.88
CA GLY A 139 -6.99 3.35 -18.05
C GLY A 139 -8.18 3.52 -17.10
N GLN A 140 -8.39 2.57 -16.16
CA GLN A 140 -9.42 2.65 -15.13
C GLN A 140 -8.83 3.05 -13.76
N THR A 141 -9.72 3.45 -12.84
CA THR A 141 -9.37 3.65 -11.43
C THR A 141 -9.07 2.30 -10.76
N LEU A 142 -8.40 2.29 -9.60
CA LEU A 142 -8.10 1.06 -8.87
C LEU A 142 -9.35 0.18 -8.67
N CYS A 143 -10.47 0.81 -8.31
CA CYS A 143 -11.75 0.12 -8.12
C CYS A 143 -12.76 0.64 -9.15
N SER A 144 -13.18 -0.24 -10.05
CA SER A 144 -14.08 0.06 -11.15
C SER A 144 -14.97 -1.14 -11.47
N THR A 145 -16.15 -0.86 -12.01
CA THR A 145 -17.05 -1.90 -12.55
C THR A 145 -16.67 -2.34 -13.97
N ALA A 146 -15.66 -1.72 -14.58
CA ALA A 146 -15.41 -1.82 -16.02
C ALA A 146 -13.90 -1.94 -16.36
N HIS A 147 -13.15 -2.80 -15.64
CA HIS A 147 -11.77 -3.15 -16.02
C HIS A 147 -11.80 -3.96 -17.32
N PRO A 148 -11.18 -3.46 -18.41
CA PRO A 148 -11.25 -4.11 -19.71
C PRO A 148 -10.48 -5.44 -19.70
N LEU A 149 -10.99 -6.45 -20.41
CA LEU A 149 -10.33 -7.72 -20.66
C LEU A 149 -9.82 -7.78 -22.11
N VAL A 150 -8.66 -8.40 -22.33
CA VAL A 150 -8.09 -8.58 -23.68
C VAL A 150 -9.01 -9.42 -24.58
N SER A 151 -9.73 -10.38 -24.02
CA SER A 151 -10.71 -11.20 -24.74
C SER A 151 -12.02 -10.47 -25.07
N GLY A 152 -12.18 -9.24 -24.61
CA GLY A 152 -13.42 -8.46 -24.67
C GLY A 152 -14.29 -8.67 -23.43
N GLY A 153 -15.10 -7.65 -23.11
CA GLY A 153 -15.85 -7.58 -21.85
C GLY A 153 -15.09 -6.87 -20.75
N THR A 154 -15.59 -6.95 -19.54
CA THR A 154 -15.05 -6.24 -18.37
C THR A 154 -15.13 -7.09 -17.12
N ASN A 155 -14.14 -6.94 -16.23
CA ASN A 155 -14.19 -7.39 -14.84
C ASN A 155 -14.56 -6.23 -13.92
N SER A 156 -15.23 -6.55 -12.81
CA SER A 156 -15.55 -5.61 -11.75
C SER A 156 -14.88 -6.03 -10.45
N ASN A 157 -14.19 -5.10 -9.79
CA ASN A 157 -13.63 -5.28 -8.45
C ASN A 157 -14.32 -4.37 -7.41
N THR A 158 -15.54 -3.96 -7.71
CA THR A 158 -16.42 -3.20 -6.81
C THR A 158 -17.84 -3.75 -6.92
N PRO A 159 -18.70 -3.64 -5.89
CA PRO A 159 -20.07 -4.09 -5.99
C PRO A 159 -20.85 -3.23 -7.01
N SER A 160 -21.82 -3.82 -7.68
CA SER A 160 -22.71 -3.11 -8.63
C SER A 160 -23.58 -2.03 -7.96
N VAL A 161 -23.90 -2.24 -6.68
CA VAL A 161 -24.56 -1.29 -5.80
C VAL A 161 -23.66 -1.06 -4.61
N GLN A 162 -23.28 0.17 -4.39
CA GLN A 162 -22.43 0.57 -3.25
C GLN A 162 -23.12 0.18 -1.93
N ALA A 163 -22.35 -0.32 -0.98
CA ALA A 163 -22.88 -0.81 0.28
C ALA A 163 -21.88 -0.59 1.41
N ASP A 164 -22.40 -0.22 2.58
CA ASP A 164 -21.64 -0.15 3.81
C ASP A 164 -21.13 -1.54 4.22
N LEU A 165 -20.09 -1.56 5.04
CA LEU A 165 -19.52 -2.78 5.60
C LEU A 165 -20.54 -3.45 6.52
N ASN A 166 -21.09 -4.57 6.06
CA ASN A 166 -21.95 -5.45 6.83
C ASN A 166 -21.75 -6.91 6.39
N GLU A 167 -22.41 -7.84 7.07
CA GLU A 167 -22.28 -9.28 6.79
C GLU A 167 -22.64 -9.59 5.32
N THR A 168 -23.79 -9.14 4.86
CA THR A 168 -24.26 -9.42 3.49
C THR A 168 -23.37 -8.82 2.42
N SER A 169 -22.88 -7.58 2.61
CA SER A 169 -21.98 -6.93 1.63
C SER A 169 -20.63 -7.65 1.56
N LEU A 170 -20.15 -8.17 2.69
CA LEU A 170 -18.90 -8.91 2.76
C LEU A 170 -19.04 -10.30 2.13
N GLU A 171 -20.15 -11.02 2.38
CA GLU A 171 -20.47 -12.29 1.72
C GLU A 171 -20.57 -12.14 0.20
N ASN A 172 -21.27 -11.11 -0.28
CA ASN A 172 -21.36 -10.80 -1.71
C ASN A 172 -20.00 -10.49 -2.33
N ALA A 173 -19.12 -9.78 -1.61
CA ALA A 173 -17.76 -9.51 -2.07
C ALA A 173 -16.95 -10.82 -2.23
N VAL A 174 -17.01 -11.71 -1.26
CA VAL A 174 -16.34 -13.03 -1.33
C VAL A 174 -16.84 -13.85 -2.52
N ILE A 175 -18.15 -13.85 -2.76
CA ILE A 175 -18.76 -14.56 -3.91
C ILE A 175 -18.30 -13.94 -5.22
N GLN A 176 -18.28 -12.59 -5.32
CA GLN A 176 -17.85 -11.88 -6.51
C GLN A 176 -16.36 -12.12 -6.82
N ILE A 177 -15.48 -12.07 -5.80
CA ILE A 177 -14.05 -12.36 -5.94
C ILE A 177 -13.84 -13.80 -6.47
N ALA A 178 -14.57 -14.77 -5.94
CA ALA A 178 -14.46 -16.17 -6.37
C ALA A 178 -14.90 -16.39 -7.83
N ALA A 179 -15.72 -15.50 -8.39
CA ALA A 179 -16.21 -15.56 -9.77
C ALA A 179 -15.34 -14.82 -10.78
N TRP A 180 -14.23 -14.21 -10.36
CA TRP A 180 -13.36 -13.46 -11.26
C TRP A 180 -12.68 -14.34 -12.31
N THR A 181 -12.52 -13.77 -13.49
CA THR A 181 -11.85 -14.41 -14.63
C THR A 181 -10.58 -13.66 -15.01
N ASP A 182 -9.66 -14.37 -15.65
CA ASP A 182 -8.46 -13.78 -16.24
C ASP A 182 -8.78 -13.04 -17.56
N GLU A 183 -7.73 -12.54 -18.22
CA GLU A 183 -7.79 -11.82 -19.49
C GLU A 183 -8.38 -12.66 -20.66
N ARG A 184 -8.43 -13.99 -20.51
CA ARG A 184 -8.95 -14.96 -21.47
C ARG A 184 -10.33 -15.54 -21.09
N GLY A 185 -10.89 -15.09 -19.95
CA GLY A 185 -12.17 -15.58 -19.44
C GLY A 185 -12.05 -16.89 -18.62
N LEU A 186 -10.86 -17.32 -18.25
CA LEU A 186 -10.67 -18.47 -17.37
C LEU A 186 -10.86 -18.06 -15.91
N LEU A 187 -11.55 -18.87 -15.13
CA LEU A 187 -11.78 -18.65 -13.71
C LEU A 187 -10.45 -18.67 -12.95
N ILE A 188 -10.14 -17.59 -12.21
CA ILE A 188 -8.90 -17.46 -11.44
C ILE A 188 -9.01 -18.16 -10.08
N ALA A 189 -10.24 -18.34 -9.57
CA ALA A 189 -10.54 -18.84 -8.22
C ALA A 189 -9.85 -18.03 -7.12
N ALA A 190 -9.83 -16.71 -7.28
CA ALA A 190 -9.24 -15.77 -6.33
C ALA A 190 -9.93 -15.82 -4.97
N LYS A 191 -9.17 -15.53 -3.91
CA LYS A 191 -9.65 -15.52 -2.53
C LYS A 191 -9.30 -14.20 -1.85
N PRO A 192 -10.19 -13.66 -1.01
CA PRO A 192 -9.85 -12.53 -0.16
C PRO A 192 -8.80 -12.94 0.88
N LYS A 193 -7.95 -12.01 1.26
CA LYS A 193 -6.90 -12.20 2.28
C LYS A 193 -7.15 -11.38 3.52
N LYS A 194 -7.23 -10.07 3.38
CA LYS A 194 -7.27 -9.13 4.50
C LYS A 194 -8.27 -8.00 4.24
N LEU A 195 -9.00 -7.60 5.26
CA LEU A 195 -9.88 -6.44 5.23
C LEU A 195 -9.11 -5.19 5.69
N VAL A 196 -9.12 -4.13 4.89
CA VAL A 196 -8.51 -2.82 5.20
C VAL A 196 -9.62 -1.80 5.40
N ILE A 197 -9.64 -1.13 6.54
CA ILE A 197 -10.72 -0.25 6.96
C ILE A 197 -10.21 1.04 7.61
N PRO A 198 -10.99 2.12 7.58
CA PRO A 198 -10.75 3.30 8.39
C PRO A 198 -11.12 3.06 9.87
N PRO A 199 -10.61 3.89 10.81
CA PRO A 199 -10.87 3.73 12.24
C PRO A 199 -12.34 3.64 12.65
N PRO A 200 -13.31 4.37 12.04
CA PRO A 200 -14.72 4.28 12.42
C PRO A 200 -15.33 2.88 12.22
N LEU A 201 -14.83 2.10 11.27
CA LEU A 201 -15.33 0.75 10.98
C LEU A 201 -14.70 -0.36 11.83
N GLN A 202 -13.73 -0.04 12.69
CA GLN A 202 -13.00 -1.03 13.48
C GLN A 202 -13.91 -1.96 14.29
N PHE A 203 -14.87 -1.39 15.03
CA PHE A 203 -15.78 -2.19 15.85
C PHE A 203 -16.79 -3.02 15.04
N VAL A 204 -17.10 -2.57 13.83
CA VAL A 204 -17.93 -3.35 12.88
C VAL A 204 -17.13 -4.56 12.40
N ALA A 205 -15.88 -4.34 11.99
CA ALA A 205 -14.99 -5.43 11.54
C ALA A 205 -14.74 -6.48 12.64
N THR A 206 -14.49 -6.05 13.88
CA THR A 206 -14.36 -6.95 15.02
C THR A 206 -15.59 -7.86 15.18
N ARG A 207 -16.81 -7.27 15.11
CA ARG A 207 -18.05 -8.05 15.19
C ARG A 207 -18.23 -9.01 14.02
N LEU A 208 -17.79 -8.65 12.82
CA LEU A 208 -17.93 -9.49 11.62
C LEU A 208 -16.89 -10.61 11.55
N LEU A 209 -15.66 -10.35 11.98
CA LEU A 209 -14.55 -11.28 11.76
C LEU A 209 -14.13 -12.07 13.00
N GLU A 210 -14.43 -11.57 14.22
CA GLU A 210 -13.94 -12.21 15.44
C GLU A 210 -15.01 -12.96 16.24
N THR A 211 -16.30 -12.66 16.03
CA THR A 211 -17.37 -13.36 16.75
C THR A 211 -17.71 -14.70 16.12
N GLU A 212 -17.96 -15.73 16.94
CA GLU A 212 -18.35 -17.07 16.47
C GLU A 212 -19.83 -17.14 16.09
N LEU A 213 -20.65 -16.36 16.78
CA LEU A 213 -22.07 -16.29 16.56
C LEU A 213 -22.46 -14.96 15.93
N ARG A 214 -23.53 -14.97 15.16
CA ARG A 214 -24.08 -13.78 14.52
C ARG A 214 -24.62 -12.81 15.56
N VAL A 215 -24.19 -11.55 15.50
CA VAL A 215 -24.60 -10.52 16.44
C VAL A 215 -26.02 -10.03 16.11
N GLY A 216 -26.91 -10.02 17.11
CA GLY A 216 -28.25 -9.46 16.98
C GLY A 216 -29.34 -10.47 16.57
N THR A 217 -29.04 -11.76 16.53
CA THR A 217 -30.04 -12.82 16.34
C THR A 217 -30.37 -13.52 17.66
N ALA A 218 -31.63 -13.93 17.83
CA ALA A 218 -32.07 -14.64 19.02
C ALA A 218 -31.80 -16.18 18.94
N ASP A 219 -31.47 -16.69 17.76
CA ASP A 219 -31.44 -18.11 17.43
C ASP A 219 -30.05 -18.75 17.40
N ASN A 220 -29.03 -18.10 17.98
CA ASN A 220 -27.65 -18.60 17.99
C ASN A 220 -27.10 -18.95 16.58
N ASP A 221 -27.42 -18.16 15.58
CA ASP A 221 -26.91 -18.35 14.22
C ASP A 221 -25.39 -18.28 14.18
N ILE A 222 -24.78 -19.12 13.35
CA ILE A 222 -23.34 -19.16 13.14
C ILE A 222 -22.92 -17.95 12.28
N ASN A 223 -21.84 -17.29 12.67
CA ASN A 223 -21.16 -16.31 11.80
C ASN A 223 -20.41 -17.07 10.68
N ALA A 224 -21.00 -17.08 9.49
CA ALA A 224 -20.47 -17.82 8.35
C ALA A 224 -19.08 -17.32 7.90
N ILE A 225 -18.83 -16.01 7.94
CA ILE A 225 -17.58 -15.39 7.48
C ILE A 225 -16.40 -15.89 8.32
N LYS A 226 -16.53 -15.85 9.65
CA LYS A 226 -15.47 -16.33 10.55
C LYS A 226 -15.32 -17.85 10.49
N ASN A 227 -16.41 -18.59 10.59
CA ASN A 227 -16.35 -20.04 10.66
C ASN A 227 -15.84 -20.68 9.37
N ASN A 228 -16.08 -20.05 8.23
CA ASN A 228 -15.57 -20.49 6.94
C ASN A 228 -14.13 -20.05 6.69
N GLY A 229 -13.58 -19.14 7.51
CA GLY A 229 -12.23 -18.59 7.32
C GLY A 229 -12.09 -17.80 6.01
N SER A 230 -13.16 -17.11 5.60
CA SER A 230 -13.22 -16.40 4.31
C SER A 230 -12.17 -15.30 4.19
N ILE A 231 -11.72 -14.72 5.31
CA ILE A 231 -10.70 -13.67 5.37
C ILE A 231 -9.61 -14.12 6.36
N PRO A 232 -8.61 -14.89 5.90
CA PRO A 232 -7.66 -15.56 6.78
C PRO A 232 -6.73 -14.61 7.54
N ASP A 233 -6.36 -13.47 6.96
CA ASP A 233 -5.44 -12.49 7.56
C ASP A 233 -6.17 -11.44 8.42
N GLY A 234 -7.49 -11.63 8.66
CA GLY A 234 -8.29 -10.74 9.49
C GLY A 234 -8.46 -9.34 8.90
N TYR A 235 -8.34 -8.31 9.74
CA TYR A 235 -8.44 -6.92 9.30
C TYR A 235 -7.29 -6.06 9.80
N THR A 236 -7.03 -4.97 9.09
CA THR A 236 -6.11 -3.91 9.49
C THR A 236 -6.81 -2.56 9.42
N VAL A 237 -6.51 -1.71 10.41
CA VAL A 237 -7.03 -0.32 10.47
C VAL A 237 -5.98 0.60 9.89
N ASN A 238 -6.34 1.33 8.83
CA ASN A 238 -5.47 2.36 8.26
C ASN A 238 -5.98 3.74 8.68
N HIS A 239 -5.17 4.43 9.49
CA HIS A 239 -5.50 5.73 10.06
C HIS A 239 -5.44 6.89 9.06
N PHE A 240 -4.89 6.66 7.87
CA PHE A 240 -4.71 7.68 6.83
C PHE A 240 -5.77 7.61 5.73
N LEU A 241 -6.76 6.73 5.87
CA LEU A 241 -7.94 6.73 5.02
C LEU A 241 -8.83 7.92 5.37
N THR A 242 -9.23 8.66 4.34
CA THR A 242 -10.04 9.88 4.49
C THR A 242 -11.55 9.60 4.45
N ASP A 243 -11.96 8.56 3.72
CA ASP A 243 -13.34 8.10 3.67
C ASP A 243 -13.64 7.23 4.91
N THR A 244 -14.70 7.57 5.62
CA THR A 244 -15.10 6.89 6.86
C THR A 244 -15.92 5.62 6.63
N ASN A 245 -16.47 5.44 5.43
CA ASN A 245 -17.38 4.36 5.07
C ASN A 245 -16.74 3.35 4.10
N ALA A 246 -15.70 3.76 3.38
CA ALA A 246 -15.02 2.90 2.42
C ALA A 246 -14.32 1.71 3.12
N TRP A 247 -14.43 0.55 2.49
CA TRP A 247 -13.75 -0.66 2.95
C TRP A 247 -13.14 -1.39 1.77
N PHE A 248 -12.01 -2.07 2.02
CA PHE A 248 -11.20 -2.70 1.00
C PHE A 248 -10.85 -4.12 1.41
N LEU A 249 -10.86 -5.06 0.46
CA LEU A 249 -10.41 -6.43 0.63
C LEU A 249 -9.21 -6.67 -0.28
N THR A 250 -8.06 -6.99 0.28
CA THR A 250 -6.93 -7.50 -0.50
C THR A 250 -7.20 -8.95 -0.89
N THR A 251 -6.67 -9.37 -2.03
CA THR A 251 -6.85 -10.73 -2.56
C THR A 251 -5.50 -11.45 -2.69
N ASP A 252 -5.54 -12.73 -3.04
CA ASP A 252 -4.36 -13.55 -3.31
C ASP A 252 -3.85 -13.43 -4.77
N VAL A 253 -4.49 -12.59 -5.58
CA VAL A 253 -4.04 -12.32 -6.96
C VAL A 253 -2.66 -11.67 -6.93
N PRO A 254 -1.68 -12.22 -7.65
CA PRO A 254 -0.32 -11.66 -7.68
C PRO A 254 -0.27 -10.31 -8.37
N ASN A 255 0.77 -9.53 -8.07
CA ASN A 255 1.00 -8.21 -8.65
C ASN A 255 -0.12 -7.19 -8.41
N GLY A 256 -0.78 -7.26 -7.26
CA GLY A 256 -1.79 -6.29 -6.86
C GLY A 256 -1.18 -4.93 -6.52
N LEU A 257 -1.24 -4.56 -5.24
CA LEU A 257 -0.69 -3.29 -4.74
C LEU A 257 0.81 -3.40 -4.46
N LYS A 258 1.62 -2.51 -5.04
CA LYS A 258 3.08 -2.55 -4.94
C LYS A 258 3.68 -1.26 -4.39
N HIS A 259 4.77 -1.45 -3.65
CA HIS A 259 5.64 -0.40 -3.12
C HIS A 259 7.06 -0.65 -3.60
N PHE A 260 7.56 0.17 -4.52
CA PHE A 260 8.95 0.09 -5.00
C PHE A 260 9.84 1.05 -4.23
N VAL A 261 10.88 0.51 -3.60
CA VAL A 261 11.91 1.28 -2.89
C VAL A 261 13.13 1.45 -3.81
N ARG A 262 13.34 2.68 -4.32
CA ARG A 262 14.51 3.01 -5.16
C ARG A 262 15.73 3.36 -4.32
N SER A 263 15.55 4.12 -3.25
CA SER A 263 16.60 4.48 -2.31
C SER A 263 16.02 4.40 -0.90
N PRO A 264 16.57 3.54 -0.05
CA PRO A 264 16.12 3.45 1.33
C PRO A 264 16.34 4.78 2.06
N LEU A 265 15.70 4.92 3.20
CA LEU A 265 15.84 6.08 4.06
C LEU A 265 17.30 6.27 4.48
N ALA A 266 17.88 7.41 4.11
CA ALA A 266 19.23 7.79 4.43
C ALA A 266 19.27 9.17 5.08
N GLN A 267 20.11 9.31 6.10
CA GLN A 267 20.36 10.56 6.80
C GLN A 267 21.77 11.03 6.48
N THR A 268 21.91 12.34 6.28
CA THR A 268 23.21 12.97 6.06
C THR A 268 23.29 14.29 6.83
N MET A 269 24.46 14.60 7.35
CA MET A 269 24.76 15.83 8.03
C MET A 269 25.99 16.48 7.40
N ASP A 270 25.92 17.77 7.17
CA ASP A 270 27.01 18.55 6.58
C ASP A 270 27.03 19.95 7.17
N GLY A 271 28.21 20.57 7.21
CA GLY A 271 28.40 21.94 7.64
C GLY A 271 28.46 22.88 6.44
N ASP A 272 27.79 24.03 6.56
CA ASP A 272 27.88 25.11 5.59
C ASP A 272 29.08 25.99 5.95
N PHE A 273 30.01 26.13 5.01
CA PHE A 273 31.24 26.91 5.23
C PHE A 273 30.96 28.42 5.36
N ASP A 274 30.02 28.93 4.58
CA ASP A 274 29.75 30.37 4.50
C ASP A 274 28.98 30.90 5.72
N THR A 275 28.01 30.09 6.22
CA THR A 275 27.13 30.50 7.33
C THR A 275 27.51 29.88 8.67
N GLY A 276 28.48 28.95 8.70
CA GLY A 276 28.80 28.21 9.92
C GLY A 276 27.76 27.21 10.38
N ASN A 277 26.61 27.16 9.75
CA ASN A 277 25.50 26.32 10.17
C ASN A 277 25.73 24.80 9.91
N VAL A 278 25.16 23.94 10.77
CA VAL A 278 25.11 22.51 10.56
C VAL A 278 23.75 22.12 10.02
N ARG A 279 23.73 21.40 8.91
CA ARG A 279 22.50 20.93 8.25
C ARG A 279 22.37 19.42 8.39
N TYR A 280 21.22 18.97 8.87
CA TYR A 280 20.84 17.56 8.95
C TYR A 280 19.64 17.32 8.05
N LYS A 281 19.72 16.32 7.16
CA LYS A 281 18.64 15.96 6.24
C LYS A 281 18.40 14.47 6.23
N SER A 282 17.15 14.10 6.00
CA SER A 282 16.71 12.76 5.68
C SER A 282 16.17 12.72 4.27
N ARG A 283 16.45 11.66 3.53
CA ARG A 283 16.00 11.44 2.16
C ARG A 283 15.68 9.99 1.92
N GLU A 284 14.59 9.75 1.19
CA GLU A 284 14.23 8.44 0.64
C GLU A 284 13.64 8.63 -0.76
N ARG A 285 13.62 7.56 -1.55
CA ARG A 285 13.02 7.57 -2.89
C ARG A 285 12.25 6.29 -3.13
N TYR A 286 10.95 6.41 -3.44
CA TYR A 286 10.05 5.29 -3.61
C TYR A 286 8.84 5.66 -4.49
N SER A 287 8.03 4.66 -4.82
CA SER A 287 6.71 4.84 -5.45
C SER A 287 5.71 3.83 -4.91
N PHE A 288 4.44 4.20 -4.90
CA PHE A 288 3.30 3.34 -4.63
C PHE A 288 2.41 3.26 -5.86
N GLY A 289 1.75 2.14 -6.05
CA GLY A 289 0.79 1.94 -7.13
C GLY A 289 0.22 0.53 -7.14
N PHE A 290 -0.43 0.18 -8.24
CA PHE A 290 -0.97 -1.15 -8.46
C PHE A 290 -0.71 -1.59 -9.91
N SER A 291 -0.49 -2.88 -10.11
CA SER A 291 -0.28 -3.48 -11.44
C SER A 291 -1.49 -4.28 -11.88
N ASP A 292 -2.10 -5.04 -10.96
CA ASP A 292 -3.35 -5.76 -11.23
C ASP A 292 -4.48 -5.23 -10.32
N PRO A 293 -5.55 -4.65 -10.89
CA PRO A 293 -6.68 -4.17 -10.10
C PRO A 293 -7.43 -5.27 -9.36
N LEU A 294 -7.34 -6.54 -9.82
CA LEU A 294 -7.92 -7.69 -9.12
C LEU A 294 -7.17 -8.06 -7.82
N GLY A 295 -6.02 -7.46 -7.54
CA GLY A 295 -5.36 -7.51 -6.24
C GLY A 295 -6.18 -6.91 -5.09
N MET A 296 -7.25 -6.17 -5.42
CA MET A 296 -8.12 -5.53 -4.44
C MET A 296 -9.58 -5.53 -4.89
N PHE A 297 -10.48 -5.72 -3.94
CA PHE A 297 -11.91 -5.44 -4.05
C PHE A 297 -12.28 -4.34 -3.08
N ALA A 298 -13.16 -3.41 -3.45
CA ALA A 298 -13.57 -2.36 -2.52
C ALA A 298 -14.98 -1.83 -2.77
N SER A 299 -15.56 -1.23 -1.74
CA SER A 299 -16.78 -0.43 -1.80
C SER A 299 -16.55 0.91 -1.11
N PRO A 300 -17.01 2.02 -1.69
CA PRO A 300 -16.94 3.34 -1.05
C PRO A 300 -17.93 3.51 0.10
N GLY A 301 -18.77 2.52 0.39
CA GLY A 301 -19.91 2.65 1.27
C GLY A 301 -21.13 3.27 0.57
N ALA A 302 -22.24 3.39 1.28
CA ALA A 302 -23.50 3.97 0.81
C ALA A 302 -23.76 5.33 1.47
#